data_5e490395b76d5fe48ab781b15ee118b9
#
_entry.id   5e490395b76d5fe48ab781b15ee118b9
#
_cell.length_a   1.000
_cell.length_b   1.000
_cell.length_c   1.000
_cell.angle_alpha   90.00
_cell.angle_beta   90.00
_cell.angle_gamma   90.00
#
_symmetry.space_group_name_H-M   'P 1'
#
loop_
_entity.id
_entity.type
_entity.pdbx_description
1 polymer ?
#
loop_
_entity_poly.entity_id
_entity_poly.type
_entity_poly.pdbx_seq_one_letter_code
_entity_poly.pdbx_strand_id
1 'polypeptide(L)'
;EKEVRRRADEFEQEVHNGLALDADMKLDDLIDRWFSEYIDKKCKPKTGVEYRYLRPRISAALGHMRVSQIRPSHLMAFYSSLEEAGARRDSVYLATSALLKELPRGKRQETAKAAGVGGRTMTCVCNGTPVSRASAEKVARAAGVIFSKAFTEQTKDGGKLNGNTVQHYHRMLSSVFTKAVQWGIVEDNPVKRAEPPKGEAVEVSYLEEADAARLLAALHDVPPQYSAMVQLGLFTGMRRGEICGLRWSDIDFNASTISVNRTVEYIPHEGLIFTAPKTKASNRTFKVGANCMDMLREYQLYQKAERLRVGSMWARTVQVENGKTVQNDLLFTSWDGTPFDLERLTTWFPHFLRAHDLPAVHFHSLRHTYASLMIAAHVPITTVSGRLGHAQTSTTTDIYAGFIRTADAAASDAMEIVFDNIREKSRA
;
A
#
# COMPACT_ATOMS: atom_id res chain seq x y z
N GLU A 1 13.13 25.07 52.80
CA GLU A 1 12.42 23.96 53.46
C GLU A 1 10.98 23.75 52.94
N LYS A 2 10.16 24.80 52.81
CA LYS A 2 8.78 24.71 52.25
C LYS A 2 8.75 24.26 50.81
N GLU A 3 9.70 24.73 49.97
CA GLU A 3 9.80 24.36 48.54
C GLU A 3 10.24 22.88 48.38
N VAL A 4 11.13 22.42 49.25
CA VAL A 4 11.60 21.02 49.24
C VAL A 4 10.48 20.07 49.69
N ARG A 5 9.67 20.45 50.69
CA ARG A 5 8.50 19.66 51.11
C ARG A 5 7.45 19.61 49.99
N ARG A 6 7.13 20.75 49.40
CA ARG A 6 6.18 20.77 48.27
C ARG A 6 6.61 19.86 47.11
N ARG A 7 7.89 19.87 46.73
CA ARG A 7 8.42 18.98 45.68
C ARG A 7 8.44 17.51 46.14
N ALA A 8 8.63 17.24 47.41
CA ALA A 8 8.54 15.87 47.95
C ALA A 8 7.10 15.36 47.91
N ASP A 9 6.12 16.19 48.30
CA ASP A 9 4.69 15.84 48.25
C ASP A 9 4.21 15.67 46.77
N GLU A 10 4.65 16.54 45.87
CA GLU A 10 4.40 16.41 44.41
C GLU A 10 5.00 15.10 43.86
N PHE A 11 6.22 14.76 44.27
CA PHE A 11 6.90 13.52 43.87
C PHE A 11 6.23 12.26 44.47
N GLU A 12 5.78 12.30 45.73
CA GLU A 12 5.00 11.20 46.31
C GLU A 12 3.67 10.99 45.58
N GLN A 13 2.99 12.06 45.20
CA GLN A 13 1.78 11.96 44.38
C GLN A 13 2.07 11.40 42.97
N GLU A 14 3.16 11.81 42.34
CA GLU A 14 3.60 11.28 41.02
C GLU A 14 3.94 9.78 41.14
N VAL A 15 4.65 9.36 42.19
CA VAL A 15 4.96 7.94 42.46
C VAL A 15 3.68 7.14 42.71
N HIS A 16 2.76 7.70 43.52
CA HIS A 16 1.47 7.07 43.79
C HIS A 16 0.60 6.91 42.54
N ASN A 17 0.70 7.87 41.63
CA ASN A 17 0.01 7.82 40.33
C ASN A 17 0.77 7.01 39.24
N GLY A 18 1.92 6.40 39.60
CA GLY A 18 2.72 5.59 38.65
C GLY A 18 3.51 6.38 37.63
N LEU A 19 3.45 7.72 37.65
CA LEU A 19 4.10 8.60 36.67
C LEU A 19 5.62 8.73 36.88
N ALA A 20 6.11 8.62 38.10
CA ALA A 20 7.51 8.93 38.44
C ALA A 20 8.52 7.85 37.99
N LEU A 21 8.09 6.60 37.82
CA LEU A 21 9.00 5.50 37.43
C LEU A 21 9.37 5.49 35.96
N ASP A 22 8.54 6.12 35.08
CA ASP A 22 8.74 6.14 33.64
C ASP A 22 9.15 7.52 33.09
N ALA A 23 9.18 8.57 33.96
CA ALA A 23 9.50 9.95 33.54
C ALA A 23 10.91 10.14 32.98
N ASP A 24 11.83 9.24 33.28
CA ASP A 24 13.23 9.22 32.82
C ASP A 24 13.44 8.38 31.55
N MET A 25 12.37 7.70 31.06
CA MET A 25 12.42 6.84 29.88
C MET A 25 12.81 7.64 28.63
N LYS A 26 13.73 7.08 27.82
CA LYS A 26 14.08 7.65 26.52
C LYS A 26 13.02 7.33 25.48
N LEU A 27 12.97 8.14 24.43
CA LEU A 27 12.02 7.91 23.33
C LEU A 27 12.25 6.55 22.65
N ASP A 28 13.50 6.11 22.50
CA ASP A 28 13.79 4.81 21.90
C ASP A 28 13.24 3.65 22.75
N ASP A 29 13.34 3.72 24.07
CA ASP A 29 12.80 2.71 24.98
C ASP A 29 11.25 2.69 24.93
N LEU A 30 10.63 3.88 24.86
CA LEU A 30 9.18 4.01 24.66
C LEU A 30 8.74 3.42 23.31
N ILE A 31 9.49 3.66 22.23
CA ILE A 31 9.20 3.09 20.91
C ILE A 31 9.30 1.56 20.95
N ASP A 32 10.31 1.00 21.61
CA ASP A 32 10.46 -0.46 21.78
C ASP A 32 9.29 -1.07 22.53
N ARG A 33 8.87 -0.45 23.64
CA ARG A 33 7.68 -0.85 24.39
C ARG A 33 6.41 -0.74 23.55
N TRP A 34 6.28 0.35 22.77
CA TRP A 34 5.14 0.55 21.88
C TRP A 34 5.06 -0.52 20.76
N PHE A 35 6.20 -0.95 20.20
CA PHE A 35 6.22 -2.07 19.26
C PHE A 35 5.79 -3.37 19.93
N SER A 36 6.40 -3.75 21.03
CA SER A 36 6.18 -5.04 21.70
C SER A 36 4.78 -5.17 22.33
N GLU A 37 4.24 -4.09 22.93
CA GLU A 37 2.97 -4.15 23.64
C GLU A 37 1.76 -3.77 22.78
N TYR A 38 1.95 -3.00 21.73
CA TYR A 38 0.84 -2.50 20.92
C TYR A 38 0.90 -2.93 19.45
N ILE A 39 1.98 -2.61 18.72
CA ILE A 39 2.04 -2.85 17.29
C ILE A 39 2.02 -4.34 16.96
N ASP A 40 2.92 -5.11 17.59
CA ASP A 40 3.08 -6.53 17.29
C ASP A 40 1.89 -7.38 17.75
N LYS A 41 1.14 -6.90 18.75
CA LYS A 41 -0.02 -7.62 19.30
C LYS A 41 -1.36 -7.22 18.67
N LYS A 42 -1.51 -5.96 18.23
CA LYS A 42 -2.84 -5.39 17.90
C LYS A 42 -2.93 -4.83 16.47
N CYS A 43 -1.81 -4.60 15.81
CA CYS A 43 -1.81 -4.05 14.47
C CYS A 43 -1.55 -5.12 13.41
N LYS A 44 -1.90 -4.81 12.15
CA LYS A 44 -1.56 -5.69 11.04
C LYS A 44 -0.03 -5.73 10.85
N PRO A 45 0.55 -6.88 10.48
CA PRO A 45 2.00 -7.04 10.31
C PRO A 45 2.62 -5.99 9.39
N LYS A 46 1.97 -5.65 8.29
CA LYS A 46 2.42 -4.61 7.35
C LYS A 46 2.61 -3.24 8.01
N THR A 47 1.70 -2.84 8.90
CA THR A 47 1.82 -1.58 9.65
C THR A 47 3.06 -1.57 10.54
N GLY A 48 3.37 -2.70 11.17
CA GLY A 48 4.59 -2.86 11.95
C GLY A 48 5.86 -2.70 11.11
N VAL A 49 5.88 -3.29 9.90
CA VAL A 49 7.01 -3.13 8.97
C VAL A 49 7.18 -1.67 8.53
N GLU A 50 6.08 -1.00 8.16
CA GLU A 50 6.10 0.41 7.74
C GLU A 50 6.65 1.31 8.87
N TYR A 51 6.23 1.13 10.10
CA TYR A 51 6.73 1.90 11.23
C TYR A 51 8.19 1.57 11.60
N ARG A 52 8.62 0.31 11.48
CA ARG A 52 10.03 -0.06 11.66
C ARG A 52 10.94 0.60 10.61
N TYR A 53 10.42 0.82 9.39
CA TYR A 53 11.14 1.57 8.35
C TYR A 53 11.32 3.05 8.71
N LEU A 54 10.37 3.68 9.40
CA LEU A 54 10.46 5.08 9.82
C LEU A 54 11.36 5.28 11.05
N ARG A 55 11.43 4.27 11.93
CA ARG A 55 12.12 4.33 13.23
C ARG A 55 13.56 4.87 13.17
N PRO A 56 14.46 4.41 12.27
CA PRO A 56 15.87 4.79 12.34
C PRO A 56 16.11 6.30 12.30
N ARG A 57 15.30 7.06 11.56
CA ARG A 57 15.44 8.52 11.50
C ARG A 57 14.91 9.19 12.77
N ILE A 58 13.83 8.67 13.33
CA ILE A 58 13.30 9.15 14.63
C ILE A 58 14.32 8.90 15.73
N SER A 59 14.87 7.69 15.80
CA SER A 59 15.89 7.31 16.78
C SER A 59 17.14 8.18 16.68
N ALA A 60 17.63 8.44 15.47
CA ALA A 60 18.80 9.29 15.27
C ALA A 60 18.61 10.75 15.72
N ALA A 61 17.38 11.29 15.54
CA ALA A 61 17.11 12.70 15.85
C ALA A 61 16.60 12.89 17.30
N LEU A 62 15.75 12.03 17.79
CA LEU A 62 14.97 12.21 19.02
C LEU A 62 15.12 11.06 20.03
N GLY A 63 15.63 9.89 19.58
CA GLY A 63 15.61 8.66 20.38
C GLY A 63 16.36 8.76 21.72
N HIS A 64 17.40 9.58 21.79
CA HIS A 64 18.20 9.81 22.99
C HIS A 64 17.54 10.72 24.04
N MET A 65 16.48 11.44 23.64
CA MET A 65 15.80 12.40 24.51
C MET A 65 14.86 11.69 25.48
N ARG A 66 14.74 12.24 26.68
CA ARG A 66 13.74 11.79 27.66
C ARG A 66 12.33 12.16 27.18
N VAL A 67 11.40 11.24 27.31
CA VAL A 67 10.02 11.42 26.83
C VAL A 67 9.36 12.66 27.44
N SER A 68 9.60 12.92 28.74
CA SER A 68 9.09 14.10 29.45
C SER A 68 9.65 15.44 28.96
N GLN A 69 10.78 15.42 28.25
CA GLN A 69 11.45 16.63 27.74
C GLN A 69 11.11 16.95 26.28
N ILE A 70 10.42 16.05 25.57
CA ILE A 70 10.06 16.26 24.19
C ILE A 70 8.95 17.31 24.10
N ARG A 71 9.27 18.42 23.40
CA ARG A 71 8.39 19.56 23.16
C ARG A 71 7.96 19.64 21.69
N PRO A 72 6.85 20.32 21.37
CA PRO A 72 6.48 20.58 19.99
C PRO A 72 7.60 21.18 19.13
N SER A 73 8.45 22.05 19.71
CA SER A 73 9.59 22.64 19.00
C SER A 73 10.62 21.61 18.51
N HIS A 74 10.89 20.56 19.29
CA HIS A 74 11.80 19.48 18.88
C HIS A 74 11.21 18.69 17.69
N LEU A 75 9.89 18.45 17.72
CA LEU A 75 9.18 17.77 16.63
C LEU A 75 9.17 18.62 15.35
N MET A 76 8.93 19.93 15.48
CA MET A 76 8.99 20.86 14.35
C MET A 76 10.40 20.92 13.73
N ALA A 77 11.45 21.00 14.56
CA ALA A 77 12.83 20.95 14.09
C ALA A 77 13.13 19.62 13.37
N PHE A 78 12.64 18.50 13.91
CA PHE A 78 12.76 17.20 13.25
C PHE A 78 12.07 17.18 11.88
N TYR A 79 10.82 17.68 11.78
CA TYR A 79 10.12 17.74 10.49
C TYR A 79 10.85 18.64 9.48
N SER A 80 11.34 19.79 9.91
CA SER A 80 12.16 20.68 9.06
C SER A 80 13.41 19.98 8.53
N SER A 81 14.10 19.20 9.38
CA SER A 81 15.28 18.44 8.96
C SER A 81 14.96 17.35 7.91
N LEU A 82 13.73 16.83 7.91
CA LEU A 82 13.27 15.87 6.89
C LEU A 82 12.98 16.54 5.54
N GLU A 83 12.70 17.84 5.53
CA GLU A 83 12.48 18.65 4.32
C GLU A 83 13.74 19.30 3.76
N GLU A 84 14.86 19.19 4.46
CA GLU A 84 16.14 19.73 3.98
C GLU A 84 16.69 18.91 2.79
N ALA A 85 17.45 19.57 1.93
CA ALA A 85 18.19 18.91 0.85
C ALA A 85 19.19 17.91 1.44
N GLY A 86 19.15 16.66 0.96
CA GLY A 86 19.97 15.57 1.49
C GLY A 86 19.30 14.68 2.54
N ALA A 87 18.08 15.01 3.00
CA ALA A 87 17.29 14.13 3.85
C ALA A 87 16.95 12.80 3.14
N ARG A 88 16.85 12.82 1.82
CA ARG A 88 16.70 11.62 0.97
C ARG A 88 18.08 11.01 0.70
N ARG A 89 18.65 10.37 1.71
CA ARG A 89 19.91 9.60 1.56
C ARG A 89 19.64 8.25 0.90
N ASP A 90 19.18 8.25 -0.32
CA ASP A 90 19.18 7.07 -1.17
C ASP A 90 20.50 7.07 -1.94
N SER A 91 21.62 6.82 -1.23
CA SER A 91 22.85 6.39 -1.90
C SER A 91 22.51 5.11 -2.65
N VAL A 92 22.46 5.20 -3.94
CA VAL A 92 22.24 4.06 -4.82
C VAL A 92 23.60 3.59 -5.33
N TYR A 93 23.74 2.29 -5.49
CA TYR A 93 24.99 1.65 -5.82
C TYR A 93 24.88 0.97 -7.18
N LEU A 94 25.78 1.31 -8.08
CA LEU A 94 25.91 0.70 -9.40
C LEU A 94 27.00 -0.35 -9.40
N ALA A 95 26.69 -1.51 -9.98
CA ALA A 95 27.67 -2.58 -10.17
C ALA A 95 28.79 -2.14 -11.11
N THR A 96 30.02 -2.39 -10.69
CA THR A 96 31.21 -2.15 -11.52
C THR A 96 31.45 -3.32 -12.48
N SER A 97 32.29 -3.08 -13.49
CA SER A 97 32.75 -4.13 -14.40
C SER A 97 33.50 -5.26 -13.66
N ALA A 98 34.14 -4.97 -12.53
CA ALA A 98 34.81 -5.95 -11.71
C ALA A 98 33.82 -6.96 -11.09
N LEU A 99 32.69 -6.48 -10.54
CA LEU A 99 31.66 -7.36 -10.04
C LEU A 99 30.98 -8.14 -11.15
N LEU A 100 30.68 -7.50 -12.29
CA LEU A 100 29.97 -8.15 -13.41
C LEU A 100 30.77 -9.31 -14.03
N LYS A 101 32.11 -9.26 -14.00
CA LYS A 101 32.97 -10.38 -14.41
C LYS A 101 32.80 -11.62 -13.52
N GLU A 102 32.58 -11.43 -12.22
CA GLU A 102 32.34 -12.51 -11.25
C GLU A 102 30.91 -13.05 -11.30
N LEU A 103 29.99 -12.37 -12.02
CA LEU A 103 28.57 -12.73 -12.14
C LEU A 103 28.17 -13.16 -13.57
N PRO A 104 28.81 -14.18 -14.17
CA PRO A 104 28.37 -14.71 -15.45
C PRO A 104 26.94 -15.26 -15.35
N ARG A 105 26.23 -15.36 -16.48
CA ARG A 105 24.80 -15.78 -16.51
C ARG A 105 24.51 -17.02 -15.70
N GLY A 106 25.39 -18.03 -15.72
CA GLY A 106 25.22 -19.28 -15.00
C GLY A 106 25.30 -19.19 -13.48
N LYS A 107 26.00 -18.17 -12.92
CA LYS A 107 26.19 -18.00 -11.47
C LYS A 107 25.19 -17.04 -10.82
N ARG A 108 24.45 -16.28 -11.59
CA ARG A 108 23.58 -15.18 -11.08
C ARG A 108 22.51 -15.68 -10.10
N GLN A 109 21.89 -16.80 -10.41
CA GLN A 109 20.82 -17.34 -9.57
C GLN A 109 21.36 -17.91 -8.25
N GLU A 110 22.50 -18.57 -8.30
CA GLU A 110 23.18 -19.09 -7.11
C GLU A 110 23.67 -17.97 -6.21
N THR A 111 24.30 -16.93 -6.79
CA THR A 111 24.75 -15.74 -6.05
C THR A 111 23.56 -14.99 -5.45
N ALA A 112 22.43 -14.87 -6.16
CA ALA A 112 21.22 -14.24 -5.63
C ALA A 112 20.70 -14.98 -4.39
N LYS A 113 20.69 -16.33 -4.45
CA LYS A 113 20.29 -17.19 -3.33
C LYS A 113 21.25 -17.06 -2.15
N ALA A 114 22.55 -17.10 -2.40
CA ALA A 114 23.58 -16.94 -1.37
C ALA A 114 23.56 -15.55 -0.73
N ALA A 115 23.29 -14.51 -1.51
CA ALA A 115 23.12 -13.13 -1.03
C ALA A 115 21.80 -12.90 -0.30
N GLY A 116 20.83 -13.80 -0.39
CA GLY A 116 19.49 -13.59 0.14
C GLY A 116 18.79 -12.39 -0.51
N VAL A 117 19.02 -12.16 -1.83
CA VAL A 117 18.36 -11.12 -2.61
C VAL A 117 17.44 -11.71 -3.65
N GLY A 118 16.34 -11.02 -3.96
CA GLY A 118 15.42 -11.46 -5.01
C GLY A 118 16.05 -11.44 -6.41
N GLY A 119 15.56 -12.29 -7.31
CA GLY A 119 16.03 -12.37 -8.71
C GLY A 119 15.98 -11.01 -9.43
N ARG A 120 14.99 -10.17 -9.11
CA ARG A 120 14.87 -8.81 -9.63
C ARG A 120 16.03 -7.93 -9.21
N THR A 121 16.45 -7.97 -7.94
CA THR A 121 17.61 -7.22 -7.44
C THR A 121 18.88 -7.66 -8.19
N MET A 122 19.06 -8.96 -8.40
CA MET A 122 20.18 -9.47 -9.18
C MET A 122 20.12 -9.03 -10.65
N THR A 123 18.93 -8.99 -11.25
CA THR A 123 18.73 -8.45 -12.60
C THR A 123 19.09 -6.95 -12.66
N CYS A 124 18.68 -6.16 -11.69
CA CYS A 124 19.07 -4.75 -11.58
C CYS A 124 20.59 -4.60 -11.53
N VAL A 125 21.27 -5.37 -10.66
CA VAL A 125 22.74 -5.38 -10.55
C VAL A 125 23.40 -5.69 -11.89
N CYS A 126 22.92 -6.72 -12.59
CA CYS A 126 23.48 -7.15 -13.86
C CYS A 126 23.22 -6.23 -15.04
N ASN A 127 22.15 -5.44 -14.99
CA ASN A 127 21.75 -4.51 -16.05
C ASN A 127 22.22 -3.07 -15.79
N GLY A 128 23.09 -2.83 -14.79
CA GLY A 128 23.56 -1.48 -14.46
C GLY A 128 22.46 -0.58 -13.88
N THR A 129 21.42 -1.17 -13.31
CA THR A 129 20.38 -0.41 -12.60
C THR A 129 20.79 -0.25 -11.14
N PRO A 130 20.65 0.96 -10.57
CA PRO A 130 21.05 1.20 -9.20
C PRO A 130 20.30 0.33 -8.18
N VAL A 131 21.00 -0.13 -7.14
CA VAL A 131 20.44 -0.91 -6.03
C VAL A 131 20.73 -0.24 -4.69
N SER A 132 20.01 -0.60 -3.65
CA SER A 132 20.23 -0.08 -2.30
C SER A 132 21.57 -0.58 -1.73
N ARG A 133 22.15 0.17 -0.79
CA ARG A 133 23.40 -0.21 -0.09
C ARG A 133 23.30 -1.62 0.51
N ALA A 134 22.22 -1.91 1.21
CA ALA A 134 22.03 -3.22 1.85
C ALA A 134 22.01 -4.38 0.83
N SER A 135 21.39 -4.17 -0.34
CA SER A 135 21.43 -5.16 -1.43
C SER A 135 22.81 -5.28 -2.05
N ALA A 136 23.48 -4.16 -2.28
CA ALA A 136 24.82 -4.12 -2.86
C ALA A 136 25.84 -4.82 -1.95
N GLU A 137 25.83 -4.57 -0.64
CA GLU A 137 26.71 -5.25 0.33
C GLU A 137 26.50 -6.78 0.36
N LYS A 138 25.25 -7.23 0.33
CA LYS A 138 24.90 -8.65 0.29
C LYS A 138 25.41 -9.32 -0.98
N VAL A 139 25.22 -8.69 -2.14
CA VAL A 139 25.69 -9.21 -3.44
C VAL A 139 27.20 -9.22 -3.52
N ALA A 140 27.88 -8.13 -3.10
CA ALA A 140 29.34 -8.07 -3.07
C ALA A 140 29.95 -9.20 -2.22
N ARG A 141 29.38 -9.43 -1.03
CA ARG A 141 29.81 -10.50 -0.11
C ARG A 141 29.60 -11.88 -0.73
N ALA A 142 28.44 -12.14 -1.33
CA ALA A 142 28.14 -13.43 -1.95
C ALA A 142 28.98 -13.68 -3.22
N ALA A 143 29.36 -12.63 -3.94
CA ALA A 143 30.25 -12.73 -5.10
C ALA A 143 31.73 -12.78 -4.73
N GLY A 144 32.10 -12.62 -3.44
CA GLY A 144 33.49 -12.61 -2.98
C GLY A 144 34.29 -11.39 -3.42
N VAL A 145 33.60 -10.27 -3.75
CA VAL A 145 34.24 -9.03 -4.22
C VAL A 145 34.22 -7.98 -3.13
N ILE A 146 35.31 -7.27 -2.89
CA ILE A 146 35.36 -6.16 -1.93
C ILE A 146 34.35 -5.10 -2.36
N PHE A 147 33.52 -4.62 -1.42
CA PHE A 147 32.39 -3.72 -1.69
C PHE A 147 32.79 -2.49 -2.52
N SER A 148 33.88 -1.79 -2.17
CA SER A 148 34.38 -0.62 -2.88
C SER A 148 34.86 -0.89 -4.31
N LYS A 149 35.22 -2.15 -4.62
CA LYS A 149 35.54 -2.60 -5.99
C LYS A 149 34.31 -3.13 -6.73
N ALA A 150 33.33 -3.64 -5.99
CA ALA A 150 32.12 -4.23 -6.54
C ALA A 150 31.09 -3.17 -6.98
N PHE A 151 30.98 -2.08 -6.24
CA PHE A 151 29.97 -1.06 -6.47
C PHE A 151 30.57 0.36 -6.41
N THR A 152 30.03 1.22 -7.28
CA THR A 152 30.26 2.67 -7.24
C THR A 152 29.04 3.33 -6.62
N GLU A 153 29.24 4.16 -5.61
CA GLU A 153 28.18 4.98 -5.03
C GLU A 153 27.78 6.07 -6.01
N GLN A 154 26.50 6.11 -6.35
CA GLN A 154 25.87 7.26 -6.97
C GLN A 154 25.05 7.99 -5.92
N THR A 155 25.50 9.12 -5.49
CA THR A 155 24.67 10.06 -4.75
C THR A 155 23.67 10.63 -5.74
N LYS A 156 22.41 10.16 -5.72
CA LYS A 156 21.35 11.00 -6.22
C LYS A 156 21.34 12.23 -5.33
N ASP A 157 21.33 13.41 -5.92
CA ASP A 157 21.09 14.65 -5.17
C ASP A 157 19.96 14.38 -4.20
N GLY A 158 20.30 14.40 -2.91
CA GLY A 158 19.39 14.00 -1.85
C GLY A 158 18.25 15.00 -1.82
N GLY A 159 17.16 14.68 -2.54
CA GLY A 159 15.95 15.47 -2.51
C GLY A 159 15.40 15.51 -1.09
N LYS A 160 14.66 16.55 -0.77
CA LYS A 160 13.85 16.63 0.45
C LYS A 160 12.74 15.59 0.43
N LEU A 161 12.32 15.14 1.60
CA LEU A 161 11.10 14.33 1.69
C LEU A 161 9.89 15.23 1.43
N ASN A 162 8.90 14.70 0.71
CA ASN A 162 7.64 15.43 0.51
C ASN A 162 6.81 15.46 1.80
N GLY A 163 5.93 16.44 1.93
CA GLY A 163 5.09 16.64 3.11
C GLY A 163 4.26 15.41 3.47
N ASN A 164 3.77 14.64 2.49
CA ASN A 164 3.03 13.39 2.73
C ASN A 164 3.89 12.35 3.47
N THR A 165 5.18 12.24 3.11
CA THR A 165 6.12 11.35 3.81
C THR A 165 6.40 11.85 5.23
N VAL A 166 6.57 13.15 5.45
CA VAL A 166 6.75 13.73 6.80
C VAL A 166 5.53 13.47 7.67
N GLN A 167 4.31 13.54 7.11
CA GLN A 167 3.09 13.17 7.84
C GLN A 167 3.07 11.70 8.32
N HIS A 168 3.74 10.76 7.65
CA HIS A 168 3.87 9.39 8.17
C HIS A 168 4.69 9.34 9.46
N TYR A 169 5.78 10.13 9.55
CA TYR A 169 6.55 10.27 10.79
C TYR A 169 5.71 10.89 11.91
N HIS A 170 4.97 11.96 11.60
CA HIS A 170 4.05 12.59 12.55
C HIS A 170 3.01 11.61 13.09
N ARG A 171 2.37 10.81 12.21
CA ARG A 171 1.37 9.80 12.61
C ARG A 171 1.97 8.73 13.52
N MET A 172 3.18 8.23 13.21
CA MET A 172 3.88 7.27 14.07
C MET A 172 4.14 7.87 15.45
N LEU A 173 4.77 9.05 15.52
CA LEU A 173 5.06 9.73 16.78
C LEU A 173 3.78 10.04 17.56
N SER A 174 2.72 10.51 16.89
CA SER A 174 1.42 10.76 17.51
C SER A 174 0.82 9.48 18.12
N SER A 175 0.96 8.33 17.46
CA SER A 175 0.53 7.03 17.99
C SER A 175 1.34 6.60 19.21
N VAL A 176 2.67 6.75 19.15
CA VAL A 176 3.59 6.46 20.27
C VAL A 176 3.20 7.26 21.51
N PHE A 177 3.09 8.59 21.36
CA PHE A 177 2.73 9.47 22.48
C PHE A 177 1.29 9.30 22.96
N THR A 178 0.35 8.95 22.08
CA THR A 178 -1.02 8.59 22.51
C THR A 178 -1.00 7.36 23.42
N LYS A 179 -0.14 6.37 23.13
CA LYS A 179 0.04 5.22 24.02
C LYS A 179 0.77 5.58 25.29
N ALA A 180 1.76 6.46 25.24
CA ALA A 180 2.45 6.96 26.42
C ALA A 180 1.48 7.63 27.40
N VAL A 181 0.54 8.44 26.91
CA VAL A 181 -0.55 9.02 27.74
C VAL A 181 -1.44 7.92 28.32
N GLN A 182 -1.87 6.94 27.51
CA GLN A 182 -2.70 5.82 28.00
C GLN A 182 -2.00 4.93 29.01
N TRP A 183 -0.68 4.85 28.99
CA TRP A 183 0.14 4.11 29.94
C TRP A 183 0.54 4.94 31.17
N GLY A 184 0.15 6.21 31.24
CA GLY A 184 0.48 7.11 32.33
C GLY A 184 1.94 7.59 32.37
N ILE A 185 2.68 7.45 31.26
CA ILE A 185 4.10 7.85 31.16
C ILE A 185 4.24 9.37 30.98
N VAL A 186 3.32 9.99 30.28
CA VAL A 186 3.22 11.44 30.09
C VAL A 186 1.77 11.90 30.25
N GLU A 187 1.59 13.14 30.66
CA GLU A 187 0.25 13.72 30.89
C GLU A 187 -0.46 14.03 29.57
N ASP A 188 0.28 14.55 28.56
CA ASP A 188 -0.28 14.95 27.29
C ASP A 188 0.60 14.48 26.11
N ASN A 189 0.01 14.53 24.92
CA ASN A 189 0.69 14.19 23.68
C ASN A 189 1.23 15.47 22.99
N PRO A 190 2.56 15.74 23.06
CA PRO A 190 3.15 16.94 22.48
C PRO A 190 3.02 17.00 20.94
N VAL A 191 2.83 15.85 20.29
CA VAL A 191 2.71 15.76 18.84
C VAL A 191 1.43 16.41 18.33
N LYS A 192 0.35 16.42 19.15
CA LYS A 192 -0.92 17.09 18.78
C LYS A 192 -0.79 18.61 18.64
N ARG A 193 0.26 19.20 19.26
CA ARG A 193 0.55 20.65 19.18
C ARG A 193 1.65 20.97 18.17
N ALA A 194 2.24 19.96 17.55
CA ALA A 194 3.20 20.12 16.48
C ALA A 194 2.49 20.05 15.13
N GLU A 195 2.72 21.02 14.27
CA GLU A 195 2.13 21.08 12.93
C GLU A 195 3.11 20.47 11.91
N PRO A 196 2.81 19.30 11.35
CA PRO A 196 3.62 18.75 10.27
C PRO A 196 3.41 19.55 8.99
N PRO A 197 4.36 19.55 8.04
CA PRO A 197 4.18 20.15 6.73
C PRO A 197 2.91 19.63 6.06
N LYS A 198 2.23 20.54 5.35
CA LYS A 198 1.05 20.16 4.56
C LYS A 198 1.48 19.15 3.47
N GLY A 199 0.74 18.07 3.37
CA GLY A 199 0.92 17.14 2.25
C GLY A 199 0.53 17.83 0.93
N GLU A 200 1.25 17.48 -0.13
CA GLU A 200 0.81 17.85 -1.46
C GLU A 200 -0.50 17.13 -1.78
N ALA A 201 -1.49 17.87 -2.27
CA ALA A 201 -2.69 17.26 -2.81
C ALA A 201 -2.30 16.43 -4.03
N VAL A 202 -2.44 15.12 -3.93
CA VAL A 202 -2.22 14.24 -5.09
C VAL A 202 -3.50 14.26 -5.91
N GLU A 203 -3.40 14.80 -7.11
CA GLU A 203 -4.50 14.73 -8.07
C GLU A 203 -4.80 13.25 -8.39
N VAL A 204 -6.07 12.89 -8.30
CA VAL A 204 -6.49 11.50 -8.51
C VAL A 204 -6.45 11.20 -10.00
N SER A 205 -5.48 10.41 -10.43
CA SER A 205 -5.39 9.96 -11.81
C SER A 205 -6.42 8.85 -12.09
N TYR A 206 -7.13 8.97 -13.18
CA TYR A 206 -8.10 7.99 -13.69
C TYR A 206 -8.09 8.02 -15.22
N LEU A 207 -8.74 7.06 -15.86
CA LEU A 207 -8.95 7.01 -17.30
C LEU A 207 -10.34 7.54 -17.64
N GLU A 208 -10.43 8.38 -18.64
CA GLU A 208 -11.71 8.74 -19.24
C GLU A 208 -12.33 7.55 -19.99
N GLU A 209 -13.60 7.64 -20.34
CA GLU A 209 -14.34 6.56 -21.02
C GLU A 209 -13.66 6.10 -22.30
N ALA A 210 -13.21 7.06 -23.13
CA ALA A 210 -12.48 6.76 -24.38
C ALA A 210 -11.16 5.99 -24.11
N ASP A 211 -10.40 6.38 -23.11
CA ASP A 211 -9.15 5.71 -22.75
C ASP A 211 -9.39 4.35 -22.08
N ALA A 212 -10.47 4.22 -21.31
CA ALA A 212 -10.88 2.92 -20.77
C ALA A 212 -11.31 1.95 -21.89
N ALA A 213 -11.97 2.43 -22.94
CA ALA A 213 -12.29 1.63 -24.11
C ALA A 213 -11.03 1.22 -24.89
N ARG A 214 -10.07 2.14 -25.09
CA ARG A 214 -8.76 1.84 -25.68
C ARG A 214 -7.98 0.81 -24.87
N LEU A 215 -8.00 0.95 -23.54
CA LEU A 215 -7.38 -0.01 -22.64
C LEU A 215 -7.98 -1.41 -22.84
N LEU A 216 -9.31 -1.55 -22.83
CA LEU A 216 -9.98 -2.84 -23.05
C LEU A 216 -9.63 -3.46 -24.40
N ALA A 217 -9.57 -2.66 -25.47
CA ALA A 217 -9.16 -3.13 -26.80
C ALA A 217 -7.71 -3.64 -26.80
N ALA A 218 -6.79 -2.94 -26.14
CA ALA A 218 -5.39 -3.32 -26.06
C ALA A 218 -5.15 -4.62 -25.23
N LEU A 219 -6.11 -5.05 -24.41
CA LEU A 219 -5.98 -6.28 -23.60
C LEU A 219 -6.15 -7.57 -24.43
N HIS A 220 -6.49 -7.48 -25.72
CA HIS A 220 -6.67 -8.66 -26.57
C HIS A 220 -5.35 -9.46 -26.75
N ASP A 221 -4.23 -8.76 -26.86
CA ASP A 221 -2.93 -9.38 -27.20
C ASP A 221 -2.03 -9.63 -25.96
N VAL A 222 -2.60 -9.60 -24.76
CA VAL A 222 -1.86 -9.85 -23.52
C VAL A 222 -2.20 -11.22 -22.92
N PRO A 223 -1.30 -11.79 -22.07
CA PRO A 223 -1.61 -13.05 -21.39
C PRO A 223 -2.96 -12.98 -20.66
N PRO A 224 -3.84 -13.98 -20.80
CA PRO A 224 -5.22 -13.94 -20.28
C PRO A 224 -5.33 -13.58 -18.80
N GLN A 225 -4.34 -13.95 -18.01
CA GLN A 225 -4.26 -13.62 -16.59
C GLN A 225 -4.18 -12.11 -16.33
N TYR A 226 -3.34 -11.38 -17.06
CA TYR A 226 -3.21 -9.93 -16.91
C TYR A 226 -4.45 -9.22 -17.46
N SER A 227 -4.98 -9.69 -18.58
CA SER A 227 -6.24 -9.22 -19.15
C SER A 227 -7.37 -9.32 -18.12
N ALA A 228 -7.57 -10.49 -17.53
CA ALA A 228 -8.60 -10.71 -16.52
C ALA A 228 -8.42 -9.84 -15.26
N MET A 229 -7.19 -9.65 -14.77
CA MET A 229 -6.91 -8.77 -13.62
C MET A 229 -7.26 -7.31 -13.90
N VAL A 230 -6.91 -6.78 -15.07
CA VAL A 230 -7.18 -5.40 -15.46
C VAL A 230 -8.68 -5.21 -15.66
N GLN A 231 -9.34 -6.13 -16.37
CA GLN A 231 -10.79 -6.09 -16.57
C GLN A 231 -11.56 -6.15 -15.24
N LEU A 232 -11.17 -7.03 -14.29
CA LEU A 232 -11.76 -7.04 -12.95
C LEU A 232 -11.56 -5.70 -12.22
N GLY A 233 -10.36 -5.11 -12.31
CA GLY A 233 -10.11 -3.78 -11.75
C GLY A 233 -11.07 -2.74 -12.30
N LEU A 234 -11.27 -2.73 -13.61
CA LEU A 234 -12.11 -1.77 -14.31
C LEU A 234 -13.62 -2.02 -14.11
N PHE A 235 -14.06 -3.28 -14.09
CA PHE A 235 -15.49 -3.63 -13.97
C PHE A 235 -16.02 -3.62 -12.54
N THR A 236 -15.15 -3.71 -11.54
CA THR A 236 -15.56 -3.89 -10.14
C THR A 236 -15.02 -2.84 -9.18
N GLY A 237 -13.97 -2.10 -9.56
CA GLY A 237 -13.28 -1.18 -8.68
C GLY A 237 -12.59 -1.85 -7.48
N MET A 238 -12.34 -3.15 -7.53
CA MET A 238 -11.66 -3.89 -6.45
C MET A 238 -10.21 -3.41 -6.28
N ARG A 239 -9.71 -3.49 -5.05
CA ARG A 239 -8.28 -3.22 -4.77
C ARG A 239 -7.41 -4.34 -5.34
N ARG A 240 -6.17 -4.02 -5.76
CA ARG A 240 -5.22 -5.00 -6.28
C ARG A 240 -5.11 -6.26 -5.41
N GLY A 241 -4.93 -6.08 -4.10
CA GLY A 241 -4.84 -7.19 -3.16
C GLY A 241 -6.13 -8.00 -3.01
N GLU A 242 -7.29 -7.40 -3.20
CA GLU A 242 -8.59 -8.08 -3.23
C GLU A 242 -8.68 -8.95 -4.50
N ILE A 243 -8.32 -8.41 -5.67
CA ILE A 243 -8.30 -9.15 -6.94
C ILE A 243 -7.37 -10.36 -6.86
N CYS A 244 -6.11 -10.15 -6.42
CA CYS A 244 -5.14 -11.25 -6.30
C CYS A 244 -5.52 -12.28 -5.20
N GLY A 245 -6.38 -11.90 -4.26
CA GLY A 245 -6.86 -12.77 -3.19
C GLY A 245 -8.12 -13.57 -3.53
N LEU A 246 -8.73 -13.35 -4.70
CA LEU A 246 -9.94 -14.06 -5.11
C LEU A 246 -9.71 -15.55 -5.28
N ARG A 247 -10.75 -16.30 -4.97
CA ARG A 247 -10.88 -17.75 -5.22
C ARG A 247 -12.05 -18.02 -6.16
N TRP A 248 -12.02 -19.15 -6.84
CA TRP A 248 -13.16 -19.57 -7.65
C TRP A 248 -14.44 -19.74 -6.82
N SER A 249 -14.31 -20.18 -5.58
CA SER A 249 -15.42 -20.26 -4.62
C SER A 249 -16.02 -18.91 -4.21
N ASP A 250 -15.38 -17.79 -4.52
CA ASP A 250 -15.92 -16.44 -4.29
C ASP A 250 -16.80 -15.96 -5.45
N ILE A 251 -16.86 -16.71 -6.56
CA ILE A 251 -17.61 -16.37 -7.77
C ILE A 251 -18.85 -17.27 -7.86
N ASP A 252 -20.03 -16.66 -7.77
CA ASP A 252 -21.29 -17.34 -8.08
C ASP A 252 -21.71 -16.98 -9.50
N PHE A 253 -21.50 -17.91 -10.43
CA PHE A 253 -21.86 -17.75 -11.84
C PHE A 253 -23.37 -17.75 -12.08
N ASN A 254 -24.16 -18.36 -11.20
CA ASN A 254 -25.63 -18.41 -11.33
C ASN A 254 -26.24 -17.09 -10.85
N ALA A 255 -25.82 -16.59 -9.70
CA ALA A 255 -26.27 -15.32 -9.16
C ALA A 255 -25.56 -14.11 -9.81
N SER A 256 -24.53 -14.33 -10.62
CA SER A 256 -23.65 -13.30 -11.19
C SER A 256 -23.06 -12.40 -10.11
N THR A 257 -22.52 -12.98 -9.04
CA THR A 257 -21.97 -12.24 -7.92
C THR A 257 -20.49 -12.57 -7.64
N ILE A 258 -19.78 -11.60 -7.08
CA ILE A 258 -18.42 -11.74 -6.57
C ILE A 258 -18.43 -11.38 -5.09
N SER A 259 -17.81 -12.22 -4.26
CA SER A 259 -17.65 -12.02 -2.82
C SER A 259 -16.20 -11.65 -2.49
N VAL A 260 -16.00 -10.47 -1.91
CA VAL A 260 -14.69 -9.99 -1.47
C VAL A 260 -14.60 -10.16 0.04
N ASN A 261 -13.85 -11.16 0.49
CA ASN A 261 -13.75 -11.53 1.91
C ASN A 261 -12.29 -11.66 2.39
N ARG A 262 -11.32 -11.39 1.51
CA ARG A 262 -9.88 -11.40 1.83
C ARG A 262 -9.08 -10.43 0.96
N THR A 263 -7.85 -10.19 1.36
CA THR A 263 -6.85 -9.46 0.56
C THR A 263 -5.50 -10.15 0.68
N VAL A 264 -4.68 -10.03 -0.34
CA VAL A 264 -3.28 -10.46 -0.32
C VAL A 264 -2.39 -9.24 -0.18
N GLU A 265 -1.43 -9.33 0.71
CA GLU A 265 -0.40 -8.31 0.91
C GLU A 265 0.97 -8.97 0.88
N TYR A 266 1.97 -8.26 0.35
CA TYR A 266 3.37 -8.70 0.45
C TYR A 266 3.99 -8.08 1.70
N ILE A 267 4.61 -8.92 2.53
CA ILE A 267 5.35 -8.49 3.71
C ILE A 267 6.81 -8.91 3.54
N PRO A 268 7.78 -7.99 3.63
CA PRO A 268 9.19 -8.32 3.55
C PRO A 268 9.55 -9.44 4.55
N HIS A 269 10.32 -10.40 4.10
CA HIS A 269 10.76 -11.61 4.83
C HIS A 269 9.68 -12.67 5.13
N GLU A 270 8.39 -12.35 5.02
CA GLU A 270 7.27 -13.29 5.21
C GLU A 270 6.63 -13.70 3.88
N GLY A 271 6.77 -12.88 2.84
CA GLY A 271 6.22 -13.13 1.51
C GLY A 271 4.78 -12.67 1.34
N LEU A 272 4.00 -13.42 0.57
CA LEU A 272 2.59 -13.14 0.32
C LEU A 272 1.73 -13.69 1.45
N ILE A 273 0.98 -12.81 2.10
CA ILE A 273 0.10 -13.16 3.22
C ILE A 273 -1.35 -12.83 2.85
N PHE A 274 -2.23 -13.79 3.11
CA PHE A 274 -3.67 -13.59 3.02
C PHE A 274 -4.19 -13.02 4.34
N THR A 275 -4.92 -11.94 4.29
CA THR A 275 -5.51 -11.30 5.48
C THR A 275 -6.99 -11.03 5.26
N ALA A 276 -7.77 -11.05 6.35
CA ALA A 276 -9.12 -10.54 6.34
C ALA A 276 -9.15 -9.04 6.01
N PRO A 277 -10.22 -8.52 5.40
CA PRO A 277 -10.36 -7.09 5.15
C PRO A 277 -10.25 -6.26 6.44
N LYS A 278 -9.79 -5.00 6.31
CA LYS A 278 -9.59 -4.10 7.48
C LYS A 278 -10.91 -3.73 8.20
N THR A 279 -12.02 -3.67 7.45
CA THR A 279 -13.31 -3.22 7.97
C THR A 279 -14.42 -4.16 7.54
N LYS A 280 -15.53 -4.17 8.27
CA LYS A 280 -16.74 -4.92 7.88
C LYS A 280 -17.26 -4.49 6.50
N ALA A 281 -17.17 -3.21 6.15
CA ALA A 281 -17.59 -2.69 4.84
C ALA A 281 -16.71 -3.20 3.67
N SER A 282 -15.48 -3.62 3.95
CA SER A 282 -14.61 -4.22 2.94
C SER A 282 -14.98 -5.67 2.63
N ASN A 283 -15.70 -6.36 3.54
CA ASN A 283 -16.30 -7.66 3.27
C ASN A 283 -17.66 -7.43 2.60
N ARG A 284 -17.75 -7.73 1.33
CA ARG A 284 -18.92 -7.39 0.51
C ARG A 284 -19.13 -8.39 -0.62
N THR A 285 -20.40 -8.58 -0.97
CA THR A 285 -20.82 -9.34 -2.16
C THR A 285 -21.62 -8.40 -3.06
N PHE A 286 -21.34 -8.39 -4.35
CA PHE A 286 -22.02 -7.54 -5.31
C PHE A 286 -22.20 -8.23 -6.66
N LYS A 287 -23.25 -7.84 -7.37
CA LYS A 287 -23.51 -8.32 -8.73
C LYS A 287 -22.57 -7.67 -9.74
N VAL A 288 -22.19 -8.41 -10.76
CA VAL A 288 -21.43 -7.93 -11.92
C VAL A 288 -22.18 -8.20 -13.22
N GLY A 289 -21.83 -7.48 -14.27
CA GLY A 289 -22.45 -7.64 -15.59
C GLY A 289 -22.05 -8.95 -16.29
N ALA A 290 -22.81 -9.32 -17.32
CA ALA A 290 -22.58 -10.53 -18.11
C ALA A 290 -21.15 -10.57 -18.71
N ASN A 291 -20.67 -9.47 -19.28
CA ASN A 291 -19.31 -9.40 -19.85
C ASN A 291 -18.21 -9.77 -18.85
N CYS A 292 -18.37 -9.38 -17.58
CA CYS A 292 -17.42 -9.75 -16.54
C CYS A 292 -17.49 -11.25 -16.21
N MET A 293 -18.70 -11.83 -16.18
CA MET A 293 -18.88 -13.26 -15.95
C MET A 293 -18.37 -14.12 -17.11
N ASP A 294 -18.56 -13.67 -18.34
CA ASP A 294 -18.09 -14.39 -19.53
C ASP A 294 -16.56 -14.37 -19.58
N MET A 295 -15.94 -13.23 -19.34
CA MET A 295 -14.48 -13.12 -19.18
C MET A 295 -13.95 -14.06 -18.09
N LEU A 296 -14.64 -14.18 -16.95
CA LEU A 296 -14.24 -15.09 -15.88
C LEU A 296 -14.39 -16.56 -16.27
N ARG A 297 -15.42 -16.94 -17.06
CA ARG A 297 -15.57 -18.29 -17.59
C ARG A 297 -14.45 -18.66 -18.56
N GLU A 298 -14.12 -17.76 -19.47
CA GLU A 298 -13.00 -17.92 -20.41
C GLU A 298 -11.67 -18.08 -19.67
N TYR A 299 -11.43 -17.23 -18.67
CA TYR A 299 -10.23 -17.31 -17.87
C TYR A 299 -10.17 -18.59 -17.03
N GLN A 300 -11.29 -19.10 -16.55
CA GLN A 300 -11.37 -20.39 -15.83
C GLN A 300 -10.94 -21.54 -16.73
N LEU A 301 -11.41 -21.56 -17.99
CA LEU A 301 -11.01 -22.58 -18.97
C LEU A 301 -9.51 -22.51 -19.25
N TYR A 302 -8.98 -21.29 -19.46
CA TYR A 302 -7.55 -21.08 -19.63
C TYR A 302 -6.75 -21.62 -18.43
N GLN A 303 -7.11 -21.26 -17.20
CA GLN A 303 -6.39 -21.72 -16.02
C GLN A 303 -6.46 -23.24 -15.84
N LYS A 304 -7.61 -23.88 -16.14
CA LYS A 304 -7.75 -25.33 -16.12
C LYS A 304 -6.81 -25.98 -17.14
N ALA A 305 -6.67 -25.43 -18.32
CA ALA A 305 -5.74 -25.93 -19.35
C ALA A 305 -4.28 -25.79 -18.89
N GLU A 306 -3.89 -24.64 -18.33
CA GLU A 306 -2.56 -24.41 -17.78
C GLU A 306 -2.24 -25.38 -16.62
N ARG A 307 -3.20 -25.61 -15.72
CA ARG A 307 -3.05 -26.58 -14.64
C ARG A 307 -2.80 -28.01 -15.17
N LEU A 308 -3.50 -28.40 -16.22
CA LEU A 308 -3.27 -29.70 -16.88
C LEU A 308 -1.89 -29.76 -17.54
N ARG A 309 -1.47 -28.68 -18.20
CA ARG A 309 -0.16 -28.57 -18.85
C ARG A 309 1.00 -28.67 -17.85
N VAL A 310 0.88 -28.03 -16.71
CA VAL A 310 1.89 -28.02 -15.64
C VAL A 310 1.89 -29.35 -14.85
N GLY A 311 0.75 -30.02 -14.76
CA GLY A 311 0.64 -31.35 -14.16
C GLY A 311 1.01 -31.41 -12.68
N SER A 312 1.94 -32.28 -12.33
CA SER A 312 2.35 -32.53 -10.94
C SER A 312 3.09 -31.34 -10.28
N MET A 313 3.63 -30.42 -11.06
CA MET A 313 4.29 -29.20 -10.52
C MET A 313 3.29 -28.16 -10.04
N TRP A 314 2.01 -28.28 -10.37
CA TRP A 314 0.99 -27.36 -9.89
C TRP A 314 0.78 -27.50 -8.38
N ALA A 315 0.91 -26.38 -7.64
CA ALA A 315 0.66 -26.33 -6.21
C ALA A 315 -0.80 -26.69 -5.89
N ARG A 316 -1.02 -27.86 -5.29
CA ARG A 316 -2.37 -28.36 -4.95
C ARG A 316 -2.94 -27.68 -3.71
N THR A 317 -2.08 -27.12 -2.88
CA THR A 317 -2.45 -26.45 -1.63
C THR A 317 -1.74 -25.11 -1.53
N VAL A 318 -2.35 -24.17 -0.82
CA VAL A 318 -1.79 -22.86 -0.52
C VAL A 318 -1.96 -22.54 0.96
N GLN A 319 -1.00 -21.80 1.52
CA GLN A 319 -1.15 -21.26 2.85
C GLN A 319 -2.04 -20.02 2.81
N VAL A 320 -2.97 -19.96 3.73
CA VAL A 320 -3.90 -18.82 3.92
C VAL A 320 -3.72 -18.24 5.31
N GLU A 321 -4.66 -17.40 5.73
CA GLU A 321 -4.63 -16.76 7.04
C GLU A 321 -4.20 -17.71 8.17
N ASN A 322 -3.37 -17.21 9.07
CA ASN A 322 -2.84 -17.95 10.23
C ASN A 322 -2.03 -19.23 9.90
N GLY A 323 -1.42 -19.27 8.70
CA GLY A 323 -0.60 -20.43 8.28
C GLY A 323 -1.42 -21.68 7.96
N LYS A 324 -2.75 -21.60 7.94
CA LYS A 324 -3.61 -22.73 7.58
C LYS A 324 -3.42 -23.09 6.11
N THR A 325 -3.14 -24.37 5.83
CA THR A 325 -3.06 -24.89 4.46
C THR A 325 -4.45 -25.34 3.99
N VAL A 326 -4.84 -24.86 2.81
CA VAL A 326 -6.12 -25.23 2.17
C VAL A 326 -5.88 -25.70 0.74
N GLN A 327 -6.87 -26.38 0.15
CA GLN A 327 -6.85 -26.69 -1.27
C GLN A 327 -6.72 -25.41 -2.10
N ASN A 328 -5.89 -25.46 -3.13
CA ASN A 328 -5.67 -24.32 -4.00
C ASN A 328 -6.88 -24.08 -4.91
N ASP A 329 -7.59 -23.01 -4.61
CA ASP A 329 -8.78 -22.52 -5.31
C ASP A 329 -8.58 -21.07 -5.80
N LEU A 330 -7.31 -20.59 -5.84
CA LEU A 330 -7.00 -19.23 -6.23
C LEU A 330 -7.37 -18.95 -7.68
N LEU A 331 -8.00 -17.80 -7.90
CA LEU A 331 -8.31 -17.29 -9.23
C LEU A 331 -7.00 -16.92 -9.97
N PHE A 332 -6.09 -16.23 -9.29
CA PHE A 332 -4.83 -15.77 -9.86
C PHE A 332 -3.62 -16.43 -9.20
N THR A 333 -2.82 -17.09 -10.01
CA THR A 333 -1.66 -17.86 -9.56
C THR A 333 -0.44 -17.53 -10.42
N SER A 334 0.74 -17.86 -9.92
CA SER A 334 1.93 -18.01 -10.75
C SER A 334 1.78 -19.27 -11.65
N TRP A 335 2.72 -19.45 -12.56
CA TRP A 335 2.69 -20.55 -13.54
C TRP A 335 2.62 -21.96 -12.90
N ASP A 336 3.11 -22.09 -11.68
CA ASP A 336 3.16 -23.33 -10.90
C ASP A 336 2.00 -23.47 -9.89
N GLY A 337 0.99 -22.60 -9.96
CA GLY A 337 -0.15 -22.61 -9.03
C GLY A 337 0.11 -21.91 -7.70
N THR A 338 1.31 -21.41 -7.41
CA THR A 338 1.56 -20.60 -6.21
C THR A 338 0.84 -19.24 -6.30
N PRO A 339 0.58 -18.53 -5.18
CA PRO A 339 -0.06 -17.23 -5.21
C PRO A 339 0.64 -16.23 -6.14
N PHE A 340 -0.15 -15.45 -6.88
CA PHE A 340 0.39 -14.46 -7.81
C PHE A 340 1.12 -13.33 -7.08
N ASP A 341 2.33 -13.02 -7.52
CA ASP A 341 3.11 -11.90 -6.98
C ASP A 341 2.56 -10.55 -7.44
N LEU A 342 2.04 -9.77 -6.48
CA LEU A 342 1.42 -8.46 -6.73
C LEU A 342 2.38 -7.47 -7.41
N GLU A 343 3.68 -7.58 -7.16
CA GLU A 343 4.68 -6.66 -7.74
C GLU A 343 4.81 -6.84 -9.25
N ARG A 344 4.57 -8.04 -9.76
CA ARG A 344 4.55 -8.29 -11.21
C ARG A 344 3.50 -7.45 -11.91
N LEU A 345 2.28 -7.37 -11.35
CA LEU A 345 1.20 -6.56 -11.90
C LEU A 345 1.54 -5.07 -11.84
N THR A 346 2.06 -4.60 -10.71
CA THR A 346 2.48 -3.21 -10.50
C THR A 346 3.57 -2.78 -11.46
N THR A 347 4.49 -3.68 -11.78
CA THR A 347 5.59 -3.40 -12.72
C THR A 347 5.13 -3.50 -14.16
N TRP A 348 4.33 -4.51 -14.49
CA TRP A 348 3.88 -4.76 -15.86
C TRP A 348 2.91 -3.68 -16.36
N PHE A 349 1.94 -3.27 -15.55
CA PHE A 349 0.86 -2.38 -15.97
C PHE A 349 1.34 -1.02 -16.53
N PRO A 350 2.28 -0.29 -15.89
CA PRO A 350 2.81 0.94 -16.49
C PRO A 350 3.59 0.74 -17.78
N HIS A 351 4.28 -0.40 -17.94
CA HIS A 351 4.97 -0.74 -19.17
C HIS A 351 3.96 -1.03 -20.30
N PHE A 352 2.90 -1.75 -19.98
CA PHE A 352 1.81 -2.04 -20.89
C PHE A 352 1.12 -0.76 -21.38
N LEU A 353 0.74 0.15 -20.47
CA LEU A 353 0.14 1.42 -20.84
C LEU A 353 1.02 2.24 -21.79
N ARG A 354 2.32 2.31 -21.50
CA ARG A 354 3.27 3.02 -22.35
C ARG A 354 3.41 2.39 -23.74
N ALA A 355 3.40 1.06 -23.83
CA ALA A 355 3.51 0.34 -25.10
C ALA A 355 2.30 0.55 -26.01
N HIS A 356 1.15 0.95 -25.44
CA HIS A 356 -0.10 1.19 -26.17
C HIS A 356 -0.51 2.67 -26.20
N ASP A 357 0.40 3.60 -25.92
CA ASP A 357 0.16 5.05 -25.88
C ASP A 357 -1.07 5.44 -25.05
N LEU A 358 -1.28 4.75 -23.93
CA LEU A 358 -2.34 5.01 -22.99
C LEU A 358 -1.85 5.95 -21.86
N PRO A 359 -2.76 6.74 -21.24
CA PRO A 359 -2.40 7.62 -20.15
C PRO A 359 -1.67 6.89 -19.01
N ALA A 360 -0.64 7.53 -18.47
CA ALA A 360 0.18 6.97 -17.41
C ALA A 360 -0.57 6.97 -16.07
N VAL A 361 -1.24 5.88 -15.76
CA VAL A 361 -1.95 5.68 -14.50
C VAL A 361 -1.42 4.45 -13.76
N HIS A 362 -1.67 4.37 -12.46
CA HIS A 362 -1.35 3.19 -11.66
C HIS A 362 -2.48 2.15 -11.71
N PHE A 363 -2.18 0.90 -11.39
CA PHE A 363 -3.23 -0.14 -11.36
C PHE A 363 -4.39 0.24 -10.39
N HIS A 364 -4.09 0.93 -9.29
CA HIS A 364 -5.11 1.42 -8.36
C HIS A 364 -6.03 2.47 -8.99
N SER A 365 -5.56 3.19 -10.00
CA SER A 365 -6.36 4.18 -10.74
C SER A 365 -7.53 3.56 -11.51
N LEU A 366 -7.49 2.26 -11.82
CA LEU A 366 -8.65 1.55 -12.37
C LEU A 366 -9.86 1.59 -11.44
N ARG A 367 -9.63 1.58 -10.15
CA ARG A 367 -10.68 1.77 -9.14
C ARG A 367 -11.23 3.20 -9.16
N HIS A 368 -10.38 4.19 -9.39
CA HIS A 368 -10.82 5.58 -9.57
C HIS A 368 -11.61 5.74 -10.87
N THR A 369 -11.13 5.12 -11.95
CA THR A 369 -11.85 5.05 -13.24
C THR A 369 -13.23 4.41 -13.07
N TYR A 370 -13.33 3.26 -12.40
CA TYR A 370 -14.61 2.62 -12.12
C TYR A 370 -15.58 3.56 -11.38
N ALA A 371 -15.08 4.23 -10.33
CA ALA A 371 -15.92 5.14 -9.54
C ALA A 371 -16.37 6.36 -10.35
N SER A 372 -15.47 6.97 -11.14
CA SER A 372 -15.78 8.10 -12.01
C SER A 372 -16.82 7.74 -13.07
N LEU A 373 -16.67 6.59 -13.73
CA LEU A 373 -17.65 6.09 -14.72
C LEU A 373 -19.01 5.80 -14.07
N MET A 374 -19.05 5.23 -12.86
CA MET A 374 -20.31 5.00 -12.12
C MET A 374 -21.02 6.32 -11.75
N ILE A 375 -20.26 7.33 -11.33
CA ILE A 375 -20.80 8.66 -11.00
C ILE A 375 -21.28 9.36 -12.28
N ALA A 376 -20.52 9.29 -13.36
CA ALA A 376 -20.94 9.82 -14.67
C ALA A 376 -22.22 9.13 -15.20
N ALA A 377 -22.41 7.85 -14.88
CA ALA A 377 -23.64 7.10 -15.17
C ALA A 377 -24.77 7.37 -14.14
N HIS A 378 -24.66 8.42 -13.35
CA HIS A 378 -25.64 8.84 -12.33
C HIS A 378 -25.98 7.78 -11.26
N VAL A 379 -25.09 6.83 -11.00
CA VAL A 379 -25.26 5.86 -9.90
C VAL A 379 -25.11 6.58 -8.55
N PRO A 380 -26.05 6.38 -7.60
CA PRO A 380 -25.99 7.03 -6.29
C PRO A 380 -24.63 6.81 -5.59
N ILE A 381 -24.05 7.89 -5.04
CA ILE A 381 -22.73 7.87 -4.40
C ILE A 381 -22.61 6.84 -3.27
N THR A 382 -23.71 6.59 -2.54
CA THR A 382 -23.79 5.56 -1.50
C THR A 382 -23.62 4.15 -2.07
N THR A 383 -24.20 3.89 -3.25
CA THR A 383 -24.03 2.63 -3.98
C THR A 383 -22.57 2.48 -4.46
N VAL A 384 -21.99 3.52 -5.05
CA VAL A 384 -20.58 3.54 -5.46
C VAL A 384 -19.68 3.26 -4.26
N SER A 385 -19.89 3.97 -3.14
CA SER A 385 -19.13 3.79 -1.89
C SER A 385 -19.23 2.36 -1.34
N GLY A 386 -20.44 1.79 -1.32
CA GLY A 386 -20.68 0.42 -0.90
C GLY A 386 -19.98 -0.62 -1.77
N ARG A 387 -20.05 -0.46 -3.11
CA ARG A 387 -19.35 -1.35 -4.07
C ARG A 387 -17.83 -1.26 -3.94
N LEU A 388 -17.30 -0.07 -3.69
CA LEU A 388 -15.89 0.14 -3.42
C LEU A 388 -15.46 -0.41 -2.05
N GLY A 389 -16.39 -0.59 -1.09
CA GLY A 389 -16.08 -1.01 0.28
C GLY A 389 -15.33 0.07 1.05
N HIS A 390 -15.76 1.34 0.91
CA HIS A 390 -15.31 2.42 1.78
C HIS A 390 -16.06 2.34 3.12
N ALA A 391 -15.35 2.52 4.23
CA ALA A 391 -15.96 2.49 5.56
C ALA A 391 -16.89 3.69 5.80
N GLN A 392 -16.62 4.81 5.13
CA GLN A 392 -17.38 6.05 5.20
C GLN A 392 -17.63 6.57 3.79
N THR A 393 -18.85 7.03 3.53
CA THR A 393 -19.22 7.62 2.23
C THR A 393 -18.48 8.92 1.95
N SER A 394 -18.11 9.68 3.00
CA SER A 394 -17.28 10.89 2.89
C SER A 394 -15.97 10.63 2.14
N THR A 395 -15.35 9.47 2.32
CA THR A 395 -14.15 9.09 1.55
C THR A 395 -14.40 9.12 0.05
N THR A 396 -15.58 8.66 -0.41
CA THR A 396 -15.95 8.70 -1.83
C THR A 396 -16.27 10.12 -2.25
N THR A 397 -17.02 10.86 -1.44
CA THR A 397 -17.38 12.27 -1.73
C THR A 397 -16.14 13.15 -1.84
N ASP A 398 -15.19 13.02 -0.90
CA ASP A 398 -13.97 13.83 -0.87
C ASP A 398 -13.07 13.56 -2.09
N ILE A 399 -12.92 12.28 -2.46
CA ILE A 399 -12.09 11.88 -3.60
C ILE A 399 -12.71 12.32 -4.93
N TYR A 400 -14.02 12.23 -5.07
CA TYR A 400 -14.74 12.47 -6.33
C TYR A 400 -15.58 13.75 -6.35
N ALA A 401 -15.31 14.72 -5.45
CA ALA A 401 -16.04 15.97 -5.35
C ALA A 401 -16.07 16.78 -6.68
N GLY A 402 -15.02 16.70 -7.47
CA GLY A 402 -14.95 17.32 -8.81
C GLY A 402 -16.00 16.76 -9.77
N PHE A 403 -16.17 15.43 -9.80
CA PHE A 403 -17.15 14.75 -10.65
C PHE A 403 -18.59 14.99 -10.21
N ILE A 404 -18.82 15.07 -8.91
CA ILE A 404 -20.15 15.33 -8.34
C ILE A 404 -20.62 16.73 -8.76
N ARG A 405 -19.71 17.72 -8.79
CA ARG A 405 -20.05 19.09 -9.26
C ARG A 405 -20.38 19.18 -10.74
N THR A 406 -19.73 18.36 -11.59
CA THR A 406 -20.08 18.27 -13.02
C THR A 406 -21.43 17.59 -13.23
N ALA A 407 -21.76 16.59 -12.40
CA ALA A 407 -23.08 15.95 -12.40
C ALA A 407 -24.21 16.87 -11.89
N ASP A 408 -23.88 17.87 -11.07
CA ASP A 408 -24.85 18.88 -10.56
C ASP A 408 -25.36 19.80 -11.67
N ALA A 409 -24.52 20.15 -12.64
CA ALA A 409 -24.97 20.88 -13.83
C ALA A 409 -25.99 20.08 -14.65
N ALA A 410 -25.77 18.77 -14.85
CA ALA A 410 -26.70 17.90 -15.53
C ALA A 410 -28.02 17.67 -14.73
N ALA A 411 -27.97 17.75 -13.39
CA ALA A 411 -29.16 17.70 -12.55
C ALA A 411 -30.04 18.92 -12.71
N SER A 412 -29.48 20.10 -12.96
CA SER A 412 -30.21 21.33 -13.26
C SER A 412 -31.00 21.19 -14.55
N ASP A 413 -30.36 20.70 -15.62
CA ASP A 413 -31.01 20.45 -16.92
C ASP A 413 -32.12 19.40 -16.80
N ALA A 414 -31.90 18.33 -16.03
CA ALA A 414 -32.91 17.30 -15.78
C ALA A 414 -34.14 17.88 -15.02
N MET A 415 -33.94 18.81 -14.08
CA MET A 415 -35.05 19.47 -13.37
C MET A 415 -35.84 20.39 -14.28
N GLU A 416 -35.21 21.08 -15.24
CA GLU A 416 -35.95 21.85 -16.26
C GLU A 416 -36.88 20.97 -17.07
N ILE A 417 -36.39 19.80 -17.53
CA ILE A 417 -37.21 18.81 -18.27
C ILE A 417 -38.40 18.33 -17.40
N VAL A 418 -38.17 18.07 -16.13
CA VAL A 418 -39.25 17.66 -15.19
C VAL A 418 -40.29 18.78 -15.03
N PHE A 419 -39.84 20.03 -14.86
CA PHE A 419 -40.77 21.14 -14.76
C PHE A 419 -41.54 21.41 -16.04
N ASP A 420 -40.93 21.26 -17.20
CA ASP A 420 -41.64 21.43 -18.48
C ASP A 420 -42.70 20.33 -18.67
N ASN A 421 -42.38 19.08 -18.34
CA ASN A 421 -43.36 17.98 -18.33
C ASN A 421 -44.52 18.17 -17.36
N ILE A 422 -44.25 18.77 -16.17
CA ILE A 422 -45.32 19.16 -15.20
C ILE A 422 -46.18 20.28 -15.73
N ARG A 423 -45.57 21.31 -16.38
CA ARG A 423 -46.31 22.40 -17.00
C ARG A 423 -47.19 21.95 -18.16
N GLU A 424 -46.74 21.05 -19.00
CA GLU A 424 -47.54 20.50 -20.08
C GLU A 424 -48.72 19.70 -19.54
N LYS A 425 -48.55 18.84 -18.53
CA LYS A 425 -49.61 18.08 -17.88
C LYS A 425 -50.61 18.96 -17.13
N SER A 426 -50.22 20.14 -16.66
CA SER A 426 -51.12 21.10 -15.98
C SER A 426 -51.89 21.97 -16.94
N ARG A 427 -51.59 21.96 -18.25
CA ARG A 427 -52.29 22.68 -19.32
C ARG A 427 -53.26 21.82 -20.14
N ALA A 428 -53.19 20.50 -19.94
CA ALA A 428 -54.09 19.49 -20.53
C ALA A 428 -55.21 19.14 -19.56
#